data_4cd8463c631dbb805f94775dc0eae189
#
_entry.id   4cd8463c631dbb805f94775dc0eae189
#
_cell.length_a   1.000
_cell.length_b   1.000
_cell.length_c   1.000
_cell.angle_alpha   90.00
_cell.angle_beta   90.00
_cell.angle_gamma   90.00
#
_symmetry.space_group_name_H-M   'P 1'
#
loop_
_entity.id
_entity.type
_entity.pdbx_description
1 polymer ?
#
loop_
_entity_poly.entity_id
_entity_poly.type
_entity_poly.pdbx_seq_one_letter_code
_entity_poly.pdbx_strand_id
1 'polypeptide(L)'
;MKPGHHRIAIVGAGPGGLSAAAHAARLEVDHVLLEASPAHAHTIQRYQKGKHVMAEPPVLPLRADLPFEAGTRETVLERWRAGLDAAGVNVRYGAEVTGIARDAQGFRLALRDGGAVTADHVVFAIGMQGNLRRLEVPGADLPCVQYQLDDPGEYRGEVIVVVGAGDAAIENAVALAAQNEVVIINRIDEFARVK
;
A
#
# COMPACT_ATOMS: atom_id res chain seq x y z
N MET A 1 -15.65 -24.44 15.04
CA MET A 1 -15.30 -23.01 15.23
C MET A 1 -16.58 -22.18 15.19
N LYS A 2 -16.65 -21.07 15.95
CA LYS A 2 -17.80 -20.15 15.88
C LYS A 2 -17.76 -19.45 14.51
N PRO A 3 -18.88 -19.26 13.82
CA PRO A 3 -18.91 -18.51 12.58
C PRO A 3 -18.31 -17.10 12.77
N GLY A 4 -17.38 -16.70 11.90
CA GLY A 4 -16.70 -15.40 11.99
C GLY A 4 -15.61 -15.28 13.05
N HIS A 5 -15.18 -16.39 13.69
CA HIS A 5 -14.02 -16.43 14.58
C HIS A 5 -12.86 -17.11 13.87
N HIS A 6 -11.69 -16.47 13.93
CA HIS A 6 -10.45 -16.94 13.32
C HIS A 6 -9.33 -17.10 14.36
N ARG A 7 -8.38 -17.97 14.09
CA ARG A 7 -7.19 -18.04 14.94
C ARG A 7 -6.34 -16.77 14.84
N ILE A 8 -6.23 -16.22 13.61
CA ILE A 8 -5.46 -15.00 13.37
C ILE A 8 -6.27 -14.05 12.49
N ALA A 9 -6.43 -12.80 12.92
CA ALA A 9 -6.87 -11.70 12.08
C ALA A 9 -5.66 -10.82 11.72
N ILE A 10 -5.46 -10.58 10.43
CA ILE A 10 -4.38 -9.73 9.90
C ILE A 10 -5.03 -8.47 9.36
N VAL A 11 -4.60 -7.29 9.79
CA VAL A 11 -5.18 -6.01 9.41
C VAL A 11 -4.23 -5.27 8.47
N GLY A 12 -4.66 -5.07 7.24
CA GLY A 12 -3.94 -4.42 6.15
C GLY A 12 -3.29 -5.40 5.18
N ALA A 13 -3.62 -5.32 3.89
CA ALA A 13 -3.09 -6.14 2.82
C ALA A 13 -1.95 -5.46 2.04
N GLY A 14 -1.08 -4.71 2.73
CA GLY A 14 0.22 -4.30 2.23
C GLY A 14 1.23 -5.46 2.24
N PRO A 15 2.49 -5.25 1.83
CA PRO A 15 3.51 -6.31 1.74
C PRO A 15 3.65 -7.15 3.01
N GLY A 16 3.63 -6.51 4.18
CA GLY A 16 3.73 -7.21 5.48
C GLY A 16 2.52 -8.10 5.77
N GLY A 17 1.31 -7.60 5.52
CA GLY A 17 0.09 -8.38 5.74
C GLY A 17 -0.07 -9.52 4.74
N LEU A 18 0.28 -9.29 3.48
CA LEU A 18 0.30 -10.33 2.45
C LEU A 18 1.26 -11.46 2.82
N SER A 19 2.47 -11.10 3.26
CA SER A 19 3.47 -12.09 3.73
C SER A 19 2.97 -12.90 4.92
N ALA A 20 2.38 -12.23 5.92
CA ALA A 20 1.83 -12.89 7.10
C ALA A 20 0.67 -13.83 6.75
N ALA A 21 -0.22 -13.41 5.86
CA ALA A 21 -1.37 -14.21 5.42
C ALA A 21 -0.96 -15.43 4.58
N ALA A 22 -0.01 -15.25 3.64
CA ALA A 22 0.54 -16.36 2.87
C ALA A 22 1.23 -17.39 3.78
N HIS A 23 1.96 -16.92 4.79
CA HIS A 23 2.59 -17.79 5.77
C HIS A 23 1.56 -18.57 6.62
N ALA A 24 0.50 -17.89 7.06
CA ALA A 24 -0.59 -18.54 7.79
C ALA A 24 -1.29 -19.61 6.93
N ALA A 25 -1.56 -19.30 5.65
CA ALA A 25 -2.14 -20.23 4.70
C ALA A 25 -1.25 -21.47 4.49
N ARG A 26 0.06 -21.28 4.28
CA ARG A 26 1.03 -22.38 4.12
C ARG A 26 1.08 -23.30 5.34
N LEU A 27 0.92 -22.74 6.53
CA LEU A 27 0.88 -23.51 7.79
C LEU A 27 -0.51 -24.07 8.13
N GLU A 28 -1.48 -23.91 7.22
CA GLU A 28 -2.88 -24.33 7.43
C GLU A 28 -3.51 -23.73 8.70
N VAL A 29 -3.01 -22.55 9.13
CA VAL A 29 -3.58 -21.81 10.25
C VAL A 29 -4.80 -21.04 9.77
N ASP A 30 -5.93 -21.24 10.47
CA ASP A 30 -7.14 -20.45 10.19
C ASP A 30 -6.87 -18.97 10.37
N HIS A 31 -7.12 -18.18 9.33
CA HIS A 31 -6.80 -16.77 9.29
C HIS A 31 -7.80 -16.00 8.44
N VAL A 32 -7.84 -14.69 8.67
CA VAL A 32 -8.48 -13.72 7.78
C VAL A 32 -7.59 -12.51 7.60
N LEU A 33 -7.39 -12.10 6.36
CA LEU A 33 -6.72 -10.85 6.00
C LEU A 33 -7.79 -9.79 5.70
N LEU A 34 -7.81 -8.72 6.48
CA LEU A 34 -8.78 -7.62 6.36
C LEU A 34 -8.11 -6.43 5.69
N GLU A 35 -8.67 -5.96 4.58
CA GLU A 35 -8.18 -4.81 3.82
C GLU A 35 -9.29 -3.79 3.60
N ALA A 36 -9.02 -2.53 3.93
CA ALA A 36 -9.97 -1.43 3.78
C ALA A 36 -10.29 -1.13 2.31
N SER A 37 -9.29 -1.29 1.44
CA SER A 37 -9.39 -1.01 0.00
C SER A 37 -10.03 -2.17 -0.77
N PRO A 38 -10.52 -1.93 -2.00
CA PRO A 38 -11.09 -2.98 -2.85
C PRO A 38 -10.03 -3.95 -3.42
N ALA A 39 -8.73 -3.68 -3.19
CA ALA A 39 -7.63 -4.51 -3.67
C ALA A 39 -6.44 -4.49 -2.68
N HIS A 40 -5.58 -5.50 -2.78
CA HIS A 40 -4.34 -5.58 -1.99
C HIS A 40 -3.33 -4.50 -2.36
N ALA A 41 -2.34 -4.28 -1.49
CA ALA A 41 -1.20 -3.39 -1.70
C ALA A 41 -1.59 -1.96 -2.11
N HIS A 42 -2.59 -1.38 -1.43
CA HIS A 42 -3.17 -0.08 -1.75
C HIS A 42 -2.13 1.02 -2.05
N THR A 43 -1.04 1.09 -1.29
CA THR A 43 0.05 2.05 -1.53
C THR A 43 0.68 1.87 -2.92
N ILE A 44 0.94 0.61 -3.33
CA ILE A 44 1.54 0.31 -4.63
C ILE A 44 0.51 0.51 -5.75
N GLN A 45 -0.77 0.19 -5.50
CA GLN A 45 -1.86 0.51 -6.45
C GLN A 45 -1.88 1.99 -6.83
N ARG A 46 -1.49 2.86 -5.91
CA ARG A 46 -1.47 4.31 -6.08
C ARG A 46 -0.15 4.87 -6.63
N TYR A 47 0.82 4.04 -6.94
CA TYR A 47 2.00 4.51 -7.69
C TYR A 47 1.59 4.87 -9.11
N GLN A 48 2.36 5.76 -9.75
CA GLN A 48 2.15 6.08 -11.15
C GLN A 48 2.21 4.83 -12.03
N LYS A 49 1.47 4.82 -13.11
CA LYS A 49 1.46 3.75 -14.11
C LYS A 49 2.87 3.46 -14.61
N GLY A 50 3.24 2.19 -14.65
CA GLY A 50 4.56 1.73 -15.08
C GLY A 50 5.70 1.97 -14.08
N LYS A 51 5.43 2.56 -12.90
CA LYS A 51 6.48 2.78 -11.89
C LYS A 51 7.18 1.49 -11.53
N HIS A 52 8.52 1.53 -11.49
CA HIS A 52 9.34 0.40 -11.04
C HIS A 52 9.28 0.26 -9.52
N VAL A 53 8.95 -0.93 -9.05
CA VAL A 53 8.98 -1.31 -7.64
C VAL A 53 10.25 -2.09 -7.38
N MET A 54 11.14 -1.52 -6.58
CA MET A 54 12.47 -2.08 -6.31
C MET A 54 12.43 -3.12 -5.20
N ALA A 55 13.30 -4.12 -5.28
CA ALA A 55 13.61 -5.06 -4.21
C ALA A 55 14.84 -4.55 -3.43
N GLU A 56 14.61 -3.80 -2.36
CA GLU A 56 15.70 -3.27 -1.56
C GLU A 56 15.55 -3.59 -0.07
N PRO A 57 16.65 -3.89 0.63
CA PRO A 57 17.99 -4.13 0.09
C PRO A 57 18.11 -5.51 -0.61
N PRO A 58 18.79 -5.59 -1.78
CA PRO A 58 18.87 -6.81 -2.58
C PRO A 58 19.65 -7.95 -1.90
N VAL A 59 20.39 -7.63 -0.85
CA VAL A 59 21.21 -8.58 -0.11
C VAL A 59 20.47 -9.34 1.00
N LEU A 60 19.25 -8.96 1.33
CA LEU A 60 18.47 -9.66 2.35
C LEU A 60 17.67 -10.80 1.73
N PRO A 61 17.84 -12.05 2.20
CA PRO A 61 16.99 -13.13 1.73
C PRO A 61 15.54 -12.87 2.15
N LEU A 62 14.63 -12.87 1.19
CA LEU A 62 13.21 -12.81 1.46
C LEU A 62 12.79 -14.08 2.22
N ARG A 63 12.19 -13.90 3.38
CA ARG A 63 11.63 -14.99 4.21
C ARG A 63 10.11 -15.08 4.07
N ALA A 64 9.57 -14.55 2.97
CA ALA A 64 8.15 -14.57 2.69
C ALA A 64 7.81 -15.80 1.83
N ASP A 65 6.69 -16.43 2.11
CA ASP A 65 6.14 -17.49 1.27
C ASP A 65 5.52 -16.94 -0.03
N LEU A 66 5.23 -15.65 -0.05
CA LEU A 66 4.83 -14.92 -1.25
C LEU A 66 6.08 -14.33 -1.91
N PRO A 67 6.49 -14.82 -3.09
CA PRO A 67 7.71 -14.35 -3.75
C PRO A 67 7.58 -12.89 -4.17
N PHE A 68 8.67 -12.15 -4.02
CA PHE A 68 8.79 -10.80 -4.52
C PHE A 68 9.99 -10.67 -5.45
N GLU A 69 9.75 -10.16 -6.64
CA GLU A 69 10.76 -9.74 -7.60
C GLU A 69 10.47 -8.31 -8.00
N ALA A 70 11.53 -7.52 -8.16
CA ALA A 70 11.42 -6.17 -8.70
C ALA A 70 10.77 -6.18 -10.08
N GLY A 71 10.01 -5.14 -10.39
CA GLY A 71 9.30 -5.04 -11.66
C GLY A 71 8.39 -3.82 -11.71
N THR A 72 7.59 -3.69 -12.74
CA THR A 72 6.61 -2.62 -12.82
C THR A 72 5.52 -2.83 -11.76
N ARG A 73 4.89 -1.73 -11.35
CA ARG A 73 3.72 -1.74 -10.46
C ARG A 73 2.72 -2.85 -10.83
N GLU A 74 2.37 -2.91 -12.10
CA GLU A 74 1.39 -3.84 -12.64
C GLU A 74 1.83 -5.30 -12.47
N THR A 75 3.08 -5.58 -12.84
CA THR A 75 3.66 -6.93 -12.74
C THR A 75 3.72 -7.41 -11.30
N VAL A 76 4.14 -6.54 -10.36
CA VAL A 76 4.23 -6.89 -8.94
C VAL A 76 2.84 -7.17 -8.37
N LEU A 77 1.86 -6.31 -8.66
CA LEU A 77 0.48 -6.49 -8.18
C LEU A 77 -0.16 -7.77 -8.70
N GLU A 78 0.05 -8.09 -9.99
CA GLU A 78 -0.50 -9.30 -10.58
C GLU A 78 0.14 -10.57 -10.01
N ARG A 79 1.47 -10.57 -9.85
CA ARG A 79 2.19 -11.71 -9.20
C ARG A 79 1.71 -11.96 -7.79
N TRP A 80 1.49 -10.91 -7.00
CA TRP A 80 0.97 -11.07 -5.65
C TRP A 80 -0.46 -11.58 -5.65
N ARG A 81 -1.31 -11.09 -6.53
CA ARG A 81 -2.67 -11.62 -6.67
C ARG A 81 -2.65 -13.12 -6.97
N ALA A 82 -1.90 -13.52 -7.99
CA ALA A 82 -1.77 -14.93 -8.35
C ALA A 82 -1.19 -15.78 -7.20
N GLY A 83 -0.22 -15.25 -6.46
CA GLY A 83 0.36 -15.92 -5.29
C GLY A 83 -0.63 -16.09 -4.13
N LEU A 84 -1.46 -15.09 -3.86
CA LEU A 84 -2.51 -15.16 -2.84
C LEU A 84 -3.55 -16.23 -3.20
N ASP A 85 -3.99 -16.25 -4.47
CA ASP A 85 -4.97 -17.19 -4.99
C ASP A 85 -4.40 -18.64 -4.90
N ALA A 86 -3.14 -18.82 -5.33
CA ALA A 86 -2.47 -20.13 -5.28
C ALA A 86 -2.25 -20.63 -3.85
N ALA A 87 -1.98 -19.73 -2.89
CA ALA A 87 -1.80 -20.07 -1.49
C ALA A 87 -3.14 -20.28 -0.74
N GLY A 88 -4.27 -19.97 -1.36
CA GLY A 88 -5.60 -20.07 -0.72
C GLY A 88 -5.76 -19.08 0.44
N VAL A 89 -5.20 -17.88 0.33
CA VAL A 89 -5.31 -16.87 1.39
C VAL A 89 -6.74 -16.41 1.54
N ASN A 90 -7.26 -16.47 2.77
CA ASN A 90 -8.58 -15.96 3.10
C ASN A 90 -8.51 -14.42 3.25
N VAL A 91 -8.83 -13.69 2.19
CA VAL A 91 -8.82 -12.23 2.16
C VAL A 91 -10.24 -11.65 2.06
N ARG A 92 -10.50 -10.59 2.84
CA ARG A 92 -11.72 -9.79 2.80
C ARG A 92 -11.37 -8.35 2.47
N TYR A 93 -11.66 -7.93 1.25
CA TYR A 93 -11.53 -6.55 0.78
C TYR A 93 -12.73 -5.70 1.19
N GLY A 94 -12.55 -4.38 1.24
CA GLY A 94 -13.57 -3.44 1.71
C GLY A 94 -13.89 -3.57 3.20
N ALA A 95 -13.04 -4.28 3.95
CA ALA A 95 -13.22 -4.58 5.37
C ALA A 95 -12.36 -3.65 6.23
N GLU A 96 -12.74 -2.38 6.32
CA GLU A 96 -12.02 -1.39 7.13
C GLU A 96 -12.25 -1.63 8.62
N VAL A 97 -11.18 -1.95 9.33
CA VAL A 97 -11.19 -2.10 10.79
C VAL A 97 -11.15 -0.72 11.45
N THR A 98 -12.19 -0.39 12.20
CA THR A 98 -12.36 0.91 12.87
C THR A 98 -12.08 0.87 14.36
N GLY A 99 -12.02 -0.31 14.95
CA GLY A 99 -11.74 -0.48 16.36
C GLY A 99 -11.39 -1.92 16.70
N ILE A 100 -10.60 -2.08 17.76
CA ILE A 100 -10.21 -3.39 18.29
C ILE A 100 -10.39 -3.36 19.80
N ALA A 101 -11.11 -4.34 20.32
CA ALA A 101 -11.26 -4.59 21.75
C ALA A 101 -10.76 -6.00 22.08
N ARG A 102 -10.26 -6.17 23.29
CA ARG A 102 -9.84 -7.47 23.82
C ARG A 102 -10.77 -7.85 24.99
N ASP A 103 -11.19 -9.08 25.01
CA ASP A 103 -11.94 -9.66 26.13
C ASP A 103 -11.32 -11.02 26.55
N ALA A 104 -12.01 -11.77 27.40
CA ALA A 104 -11.57 -13.07 27.87
C ALA A 104 -11.57 -14.16 26.77
N GLN A 105 -12.19 -13.88 25.61
CA GLN A 105 -12.33 -14.81 24.50
C GLN A 105 -11.39 -14.47 23.33
N GLY A 106 -10.56 -13.43 23.45
CA GLY A 106 -9.64 -12.97 22.42
C GLY A 106 -9.88 -11.52 21.97
N PHE A 107 -9.82 -11.27 20.67
CA PHE A 107 -9.98 -9.95 20.09
C PHE A 107 -11.27 -9.87 19.28
N ARG A 108 -11.92 -8.71 19.35
CA ARG A 108 -13.04 -8.32 18.51
C ARG A 108 -12.65 -7.10 17.68
N LEU A 109 -12.68 -7.24 16.38
CA LEU A 109 -12.39 -6.19 15.41
C LEU A 109 -13.72 -5.65 14.86
N ALA A 110 -14.01 -4.38 15.11
CA ALA A 110 -15.18 -3.70 14.55
C ALA A 110 -14.88 -3.22 13.13
N LEU A 111 -15.81 -3.43 12.21
CA LEU A 111 -15.68 -3.01 10.83
C LEU A 111 -16.55 -1.77 10.55
N ARG A 112 -16.17 -0.96 9.57
CA ARG A 112 -16.90 0.25 9.17
C ARG A 112 -18.34 -0.03 8.70
N ASP A 113 -18.60 -1.19 8.12
CA ASP A 113 -19.94 -1.63 7.70
C ASP A 113 -20.88 -2.04 8.85
N GLY A 114 -20.43 -1.91 10.10
CA GLY A 114 -21.14 -2.34 11.30
C GLY A 114 -20.94 -3.82 11.66
N GLY A 115 -20.26 -4.59 10.83
CA GLY A 115 -19.87 -5.97 11.10
C GLY A 115 -18.76 -6.08 12.13
N ALA A 116 -18.40 -7.31 12.48
CA ALA A 116 -17.25 -7.59 13.32
C ALA A 116 -16.63 -8.94 12.97
N VAL A 117 -15.32 -9.03 13.22
CA VAL A 117 -14.53 -10.27 13.16
C VAL A 117 -13.95 -10.51 14.54
N THR A 118 -13.89 -11.77 14.97
CA THR A 118 -13.23 -12.16 16.22
C THR A 118 -12.03 -13.05 15.93
N ALA A 119 -10.97 -12.95 16.76
CA ALA A 119 -9.78 -13.76 16.59
C ALA A 119 -9.05 -13.99 17.92
N ASP A 120 -8.28 -15.08 18.00
CA ASP A 120 -7.40 -15.34 19.14
C ASP A 120 -6.21 -14.37 19.14
N HIS A 121 -5.70 -14.04 17.94
CA HIS A 121 -4.54 -13.15 17.74
C HIS A 121 -4.81 -12.12 16.64
N VAL A 122 -4.15 -10.97 16.74
CA VAL A 122 -4.21 -9.91 15.74
C VAL A 122 -2.80 -9.53 15.29
N VAL A 123 -2.60 -9.46 13.98
CA VAL A 123 -1.39 -8.94 13.35
C VAL A 123 -1.71 -7.59 12.71
N PHE A 124 -1.01 -6.53 13.14
CA PHE A 124 -1.12 -5.21 12.53
C PHE A 124 -0.11 -5.04 11.40
N ALA A 125 -0.61 -4.84 10.20
CA ALA A 125 0.19 -4.61 8.99
C ALA A 125 -0.32 -3.38 8.21
N ILE A 126 -0.77 -2.34 8.93
CA ILE A 126 -1.45 -1.16 8.38
C ILE A 126 -0.53 -0.16 7.67
N GLY A 127 0.79 -0.36 7.72
CA GLY A 127 1.78 0.52 7.11
C GLY A 127 1.85 1.91 7.75
N MET A 128 2.50 2.85 7.06
CA MET A 128 2.73 4.21 7.56
C MET A 128 2.10 5.31 6.68
N GLN A 129 1.59 4.98 5.49
CA GLN A 129 1.17 5.97 4.50
C GLN A 129 -0.33 6.29 4.52
N GLY A 130 -1.03 5.95 5.59
CA GLY A 130 -2.48 6.19 5.72
C GLY A 130 -2.86 7.68 5.78
N ASN A 131 -1.97 8.54 6.27
CA ASN A 131 -2.18 9.99 6.37
C ASN A 131 -1.17 10.73 5.49
N LEU A 132 -1.62 11.27 4.37
CA LEU A 132 -0.81 12.13 3.51
C LEU A 132 -0.48 13.45 4.23
N ARG A 133 0.79 13.82 4.22
CA ARG A 133 1.21 15.15 4.67
C ARG A 133 0.83 16.16 3.60
N ARG A 134 -0.12 17.02 3.92
CA ARG A 134 -0.58 18.08 3.01
C ARG A 134 0.31 19.32 3.12
N LEU A 135 0.33 20.11 2.05
CA LEU A 135 0.94 21.44 2.07
C LEU A 135 0.10 22.36 2.95
N GLU A 136 0.76 23.13 3.80
CA GLU A 136 0.11 24.12 4.68
C GLU A 136 0.36 25.53 4.10
N VAL A 137 -0.15 25.76 2.88
CA VAL A 137 -0.03 27.04 2.16
C VAL A 137 -1.39 27.43 1.58
N PRO A 138 -1.66 28.72 1.37
CA PRO A 138 -2.85 29.17 0.66
C PRO A 138 -2.97 28.52 -0.73
N GLY A 139 -4.13 27.97 -1.05
CA GLY A 139 -4.38 27.30 -2.32
C GLY A 139 -4.02 25.81 -2.35
N ALA A 140 -3.55 25.21 -1.26
CA ALA A 140 -3.20 23.79 -1.21
C ALA A 140 -4.40 22.82 -1.43
N ASP A 141 -5.61 23.34 -1.36
CA ASP A 141 -6.88 22.63 -1.57
C ASP A 141 -7.50 22.89 -2.97
N LEU A 142 -6.82 23.64 -3.83
CA LEU A 142 -7.29 23.87 -5.19
C LEU A 142 -7.32 22.58 -5.99
N PRO A 143 -8.26 22.40 -6.93
CA PRO A 143 -8.38 21.19 -7.75
C PRO A 143 -7.14 20.82 -8.58
N CYS A 144 -6.31 21.82 -8.90
CA CYS A 144 -5.04 21.62 -9.61
C CYS A 144 -3.90 21.15 -8.71
N VAL A 145 -4.10 21.10 -7.37
CA VAL A 145 -3.10 20.59 -6.42
C VAL A 145 -3.37 19.13 -6.14
N GLN A 146 -2.42 18.28 -6.51
CA GLN A 146 -2.52 16.83 -6.36
C GLN A 146 -1.39 16.31 -5.46
N TYR A 147 -1.68 15.26 -4.73
CA TYR A 147 -0.73 14.59 -3.84
C TYR A 147 -0.36 13.19 -4.35
N GLN A 148 -0.81 12.87 -5.55
CA GLN A 148 -0.58 11.61 -6.22
C GLN A 148 -0.59 11.83 -7.73
N LEU A 149 0.29 11.14 -8.42
CA LEU A 149 0.34 11.07 -9.89
C LEU A 149 -0.08 9.65 -10.31
N ASP A 150 -1.21 9.54 -11.00
CA ASP A 150 -1.72 8.24 -11.45
C ASP A 150 -1.17 7.87 -12.84
N ASP A 151 -1.36 8.73 -13.83
CA ASP A 151 -0.82 8.54 -15.19
C ASP A 151 -0.17 9.85 -15.67
N PRO A 152 1.15 9.93 -15.78
CA PRO A 152 1.83 11.11 -16.32
C PRO A 152 1.47 11.40 -17.80
N GLY A 153 0.96 10.41 -18.52
CA GLY A 153 0.52 10.56 -19.91
C GLY A 153 -0.74 11.40 -20.11
N GLU A 154 -1.50 11.67 -19.04
CA GLU A 154 -2.70 12.51 -19.08
C GLU A 154 -2.37 14.00 -19.16
N TYR A 155 -1.14 14.41 -18.81
CA TYR A 155 -0.70 15.80 -18.80
C TYR A 155 0.13 16.10 -20.05
N ARG A 156 -0.25 17.13 -20.84
CA ARG A 156 0.44 17.47 -22.10
C ARG A 156 0.49 18.97 -22.31
N GLY A 157 1.71 19.48 -22.55
CA GLY A 157 1.93 20.90 -22.87
C GLY A 157 1.63 21.83 -21.70
N GLU A 158 1.70 21.33 -20.49
CA GLU A 158 1.42 22.07 -19.26
C GLU A 158 2.70 22.52 -18.58
N VAL A 159 2.57 23.53 -17.71
CA VAL A 159 3.61 23.92 -16.75
C VAL A 159 3.26 23.31 -15.41
N ILE A 160 4.06 22.34 -14.96
CA ILE A 160 3.79 21.56 -13.75
C ILE A 160 4.85 21.85 -12.69
N VAL A 161 4.40 22.18 -11.49
CA VAL A 161 5.28 22.39 -10.34
C VAL A 161 5.25 21.17 -9.44
N VAL A 162 6.40 20.53 -9.26
CA VAL A 162 6.59 19.41 -8.34
C VAL A 162 7.22 19.92 -7.04
N VAL A 163 6.51 19.76 -5.93
CA VAL A 163 6.96 20.22 -4.61
C VAL A 163 7.64 19.10 -3.85
N GLY A 164 8.93 19.25 -3.62
CA GLY A 164 9.80 18.24 -2.99
C GLY A 164 10.86 17.72 -3.96
N ALA A 165 11.92 17.12 -3.42
CA ALA A 165 13.04 16.57 -4.19
C ALA A 165 13.50 15.19 -3.67
N GLY A 166 12.57 14.41 -3.11
CA GLY A 166 12.82 13.00 -2.81
C GLY A 166 12.64 12.11 -4.05
N ASP A 167 13.01 10.83 -3.95
CA ASP A 167 12.98 9.87 -5.06
C ASP A 167 11.66 9.90 -5.84
N ALA A 168 10.51 9.85 -5.15
CA ALA A 168 9.20 9.88 -5.79
C ALA A 168 8.93 11.21 -6.56
N ALA A 169 9.39 12.35 -6.02
CA ALA A 169 9.22 13.64 -6.69
C ALA A 169 10.05 13.71 -7.97
N ILE A 170 11.28 13.22 -7.94
CA ILE A 170 12.17 13.20 -9.09
C ILE A 170 11.67 12.23 -10.16
N GLU A 171 11.25 11.02 -9.78
CA GLU A 171 10.66 10.05 -10.72
C GLU A 171 9.41 10.62 -11.40
N ASN A 172 8.53 11.26 -10.63
CA ASN A 172 7.33 11.91 -11.17
C ASN A 172 7.70 13.06 -12.12
N ALA A 173 8.66 13.90 -11.73
CA ALA A 173 9.12 15.01 -12.55
C ALA A 173 9.72 14.54 -13.87
N VAL A 174 10.55 13.49 -13.86
CA VAL A 174 11.12 12.88 -15.06
C VAL A 174 10.03 12.33 -15.98
N ALA A 175 9.05 11.63 -15.44
CA ALA A 175 7.95 11.09 -16.23
C ALA A 175 7.07 12.19 -16.85
N LEU A 176 6.80 13.27 -16.12
CA LEU A 176 6.02 14.41 -16.60
C LEU A 176 6.80 15.25 -17.64
N ALA A 177 8.10 15.41 -17.47
CA ALA A 177 8.96 16.21 -18.36
C ALA A 177 9.04 15.68 -19.79
N ALA A 178 8.60 14.45 -20.04
CA ALA A 178 8.57 13.88 -21.39
C ALA A 178 7.69 14.69 -22.37
N GLN A 179 6.69 15.42 -21.85
CA GLN A 179 5.73 16.16 -22.68
C GLN A 179 5.20 17.45 -22.02
N ASN A 180 5.83 17.90 -20.95
CA ASN A 180 5.45 19.11 -20.19
C ASN A 180 6.69 19.92 -19.79
N GLU A 181 6.50 21.17 -19.41
CA GLU A 181 7.48 21.97 -18.69
C GLU A 181 7.37 21.67 -17.19
N VAL A 182 8.45 21.19 -16.56
CA VAL A 182 8.40 20.78 -15.15
C VAL A 182 9.38 21.60 -14.33
N VAL A 183 8.88 22.17 -13.24
CA VAL A 183 9.67 22.91 -12.25
C VAL A 183 9.64 22.18 -10.92
N ILE A 184 10.81 21.85 -10.36
CA ILE A 184 10.91 21.23 -9.03
C ILE A 184 11.23 22.32 -8.01
N ILE A 185 10.44 22.39 -6.93
CA ILE A 185 10.67 23.29 -5.80
C ILE A 185 11.08 22.48 -4.58
N ASN A 186 12.27 22.78 -4.03
CA ASN A 186 12.77 22.16 -2.82
C ASN A 186 13.05 23.20 -1.72
N ARG A 187 12.94 22.79 -0.45
CA ARG A 187 13.21 23.66 0.71
C ARG A 187 14.68 23.90 0.99
N ILE A 188 15.53 23.00 0.52
CA ILE A 188 16.99 23.01 0.71
C ILE A 188 17.67 23.00 -0.64
N ASP A 189 18.89 23.54 -0.70
CA ASP A 189 19.66 23.67 -1.95
C ASP A 189 20.21 22.33 -2.48
N GLU A 190 20.08 21.26 -1.71
CA GLU A 190 20.53 19.92 -2.10
C GLU A 190 19.35 19.01 -2.40
N PHE A 191 19.47 18.20 -3.45
CA PHE A 191 18.58 17.07 -3.68
C PHE A 191 18.91 15.99 -2.66
N ALA A 192 17.94 15.59 -1.84
CA ALA A 192 18.12 14.47 -0.95
C ALA A 192 18.43 13.22 -1.78
N ARG A 193 19.41 12.45 -1.32
CA ARG A 193 19.94 11.20 -1.89
C ARG A 193 19.00 10.54 -2.91
N VAL A 194 19.26 10.86 -4.18
CA VAL A 194 18.62 10.19 -5.31
C VAL A 194 19.34 8.85 -5.46
N LYS A 195 18.58 7.76 -5.39
CA LYS A 195 19.10 6.42 -5.67
C LYS A 195 19.05 6.11 -7.16
#